data_db469bef66d172fe0993c94943582c1c
#
_entry.id   db469bef66d172fe0993c94943582c1c
#
_cell.length_a   1.000
_cell.length_b   1.000
_cell.length_c   1.000
_cell.angle_alpha   90.00
_cell.angle_beta   90.00
_cell.angle_gamma   90.00
#
_symmetry.space_group_name_H-M   'P 1'
#
loop_
_entity.id
_entity.type
_entity.pdbx_description
1 polymer ?
#
loop_
_entity_poly.entity_id
_entity_poly.type
_entity_poly.pdbx_seq_one_letter_code
_entity_poly.pdbx_strand_id
1 'polypeptide(L)'
;MDADGASATDVAATLAWATSLVPPRSLGATWELLASVAAREVAVARMLEPHLDALSILAEATREGIDVDLEPGGSWGVFAAEGSGMRLEARHHDGVWTLHGSKPWCSLAADLDRALVTAWVDDERRQLFALDLRDPAVRVRTGPWHARGLERVVSAPIDVDGAVAVPVGEPGWYLRRPGFAHGGVGVAACWWGGALPLRDALREAAASDRADQLSRVHLARADTALWVARTVLRETAAVFGAGGSASEGLRATRARTVVAEAVETTLAEAAHALGPLPLVADEAHARRVADLQIYLRQHHGERDAARIGGDIATGAGTW
;
A
#
# COMPACT_ATOMS: atom_id res chain seq x y z
N MET A 1 -24.94 8.78 -6.15
CA MET A 1 -24.09 8.01 -7.09
C MET A 1 -25.03 7.53 -8.16
N ASP A 2 -24.96 8.21 -9.29
CA ASP A 2 -25.93 8.06 -10.35
C ASP A 2 -25.74 6.77 -11.12
N ALA A 3 -26.85 6.21 -11.60
CA ALA A 3 -26.96 4.89 -12.20
C ALA A 3 -26.39 4.80 -13.63
N ASP A 4 -25.59 5.75 -14.05
CA ASP A 4 -24.92 5.74 -15.36
C ASP A 4 -23.46 5.34 -15.22
N GLY A 5 -23.22 4.16 -15.64
CA GLY A 5 -22.03 3.42 -15.92
C GLY A 5 -20.67 3.99 -15.61
N ALA A 6 -19.85 3.13 -15.00
CA ALA A 6 -18.39 3.21 -14.95
C ALA A 6 -17.86 4.58 -14.52
N SER A 7 -18.04 4.92 -13.27
CA SER A 7 -17.22 5.96 -12.66
C SER A 7 -15.77 5.48 -12.70
N ALA A 8 -15.07 5.86 -13.75
CA ALA A 8 -13.63 5.84 -13.74
C ALA A 8 -13.18 6.57 -12.47
N THR A 9 -12.42 5.92 -11.60
CA THR A 9 -11.92 6.49 -10.34
C THR A 9 -11.33 7.87 -10.60
N ASP A 10 -12.00 8.92 -10.13
CA ASP A 10 -11.51 10.29 -10.28
C ASP A 10 -10.39 10.51 -9.26
N VAL A 11 -9.16 10.66 -9.75
CA VAL A 11 -7.97 10.85 -8.92
C VAL A 11 -8.09 12.14 -8.10
N ALA A 12 -8.47 13.26 -8.72
CA ALA A 12 -8.55 14.54 -8.03
C ALA A 12 -9.63 14.54 -6.94
N ALA A 13 -10.81 13.99 -7.22
CA ALA A 13 -11.88 13.84 -6.23
C ALA A 13 -11.47 12.90 -5.10
N THR A 14 -10.76 11.81 -5.41
CA THR A 14 -10.27 10.86 -4.40
C THR A 14 -9.23 11.52 -3.48
N LEU A 15 -8.27 12.27 -4.03
CA LEU A 15 -7.26 12.96 -3.23
C LEU A 15 -7.88 14.09 -2.39
N ALA A 16 -8.83 14.86 -2.93
CA ALA A 16 -9.57 15.87 -2.18
C ALA A 16 -10.36 15.24 -1.02
N TRP A 17 -10.98 14.08 -1.24
CA TRP A 17 -11.64 13.35 -0.18
C TRP A 17 -10.64 12.83 0.87
N ALA A 18 -9.51 12.24 0.45
CA ALA A 18 -8.48 11.73 1.35
C ALA A 18 -7.95 12.85 2.27
N THR A 19 -7.69 14.04 1.74
CA THR A 19 -7.23 15.20 2.52
C THR A 19 -8.26 15.73 3.51
N SER A 20 -9.55 15.48 3.27
CA SER A 20 -10.63 15.87 4.19
C SER A 20 -10.84 14.89 5.35
N LEU A 21 -10.25 13.69 5.28
CA LEU A 21 -10.42 12.68 6.30
C LEU A 21 -9.64 13.01 7.57
N VAL A 22 -10.30 12.81 8.71
CA VAL A 22 -9.61 12.74 10.00
C VAL A 22 -9.06 11.33 10.14
N PRO A 23 -7.72 11.15 10.23
CA PRO A 23 -7.14 9.82 10.36
C PRO A 23 -7.69 9.08 11.58
N PRO A 24 -7.99 7.78 11.47
CA PRO A 24 -8.44 6.99 12.61
C PRO A 24 -7.39 6.95 13.72
N ARG A 25 -7.85 6.87 14.97
CA ARG A 25 -6.98 6.94 16.15
C ARG A 25 -6.23 5.64 16.48
N SER A 26 -6.56 4.53 15.83
CA SER A 26 -5.92 3.24 16.07
C SER A 26 -5.60 2.52 14.77
N LEU A 27 -4.57 1.69 14.80
CA LEU A 27 -4.17 0.85 13.66
C LEU A 27 -5.31 -0.02 13.15
N GLY A 28 -6.03 -0.68 14.06
CA GLY A 28 -7.17 -1.51 13.70
C GLY A 28 -8.25 -0.74 12.94
N ALA A 29 -8.59 0.47 13.40
CA ALA A 29 -9.57 1.32 12.71
C ALA A 29 -9.05 1.82 11.36
N THR A 30 -7.77 2.13 11.24
CA THR A 30 -7.14 2.51 9.97
C THR A 30 -7.19 1.35 8.97
N TRP A 31 -6.84 0.14 9.39
CA TRP A 31 -6.88 -1.04 8.52
C TRP A 31 -8.30 -1.44 8.14
N GLU A 32 -9.26 -1.25 9.06
CA GLU A 32 -10.68 -1.48 8.78
C GLU A 32 -11.24 -0.47 7.77
N LEU A 33 -10.85 0.81 7.87
CA LEU A 33 -11.17 1.83 6.87
C LEU A 33 -10.58 1.46 5.50
N LEU A 34 -9.28 1.16 5.44
CA LEU A 34 -8.60 0.78 4.19
C LEU A 34 -9.24 -0.45 3.54
N ALA A 35 -9.54 -1.48 4.32
CA ALA A 35 -10.22 -2.68 3.83
C ALA A 35 -11.65 -2.37 3.32
N SER A 36 -12.40 -1.53 4.02
CA SER A 36 -13.75 -1.14 3.64
C SER A 36 -13.77 -0.33 2.34
N VAL A 37 -12.79 0.56 2.16
CA VAL A 37 -12.61 1.33 0.92
C VAL A 37 -12.22 0.39 -0.22
N ALA A 38 -11.27 -0.53 0.01
CA ALA A 38 -10.83 -1.49 -1.00
C ALA A 38 -11.95 -2.46 -1.42
N ALA A 39 -12.85 -2.83 -0.51
CA ALA A 39 -14.03 -3.65 -0.83
C ALA A 39 -14.95 -2.93 -1.83
N ARG A 40 -15.00 -1.60 -1.81
CA ARG A 40 -15.74 -0.81 -2.81
C ARG A 40 -14.89 -0.63 -4.08
N GLU A 41 -13.70 -0.05 -3.95
CA GLU A 41 -12.81 0.26 -5.06
C GLU A 41 -11.34 0.13 -4.65
N VAL A 42 -10.61 -0.80 -5.27
CA VAL A 42 -9.21 -1.09 -4.92
C VAL A 42 -8.30 0.09 -5.23
N ALA A 43 -8.51 0.75 -6.36
CA ALA A 43 -7.72 1.91 -6.77
C ALA A 43 -7.87 3.08 -5.80
N VAL A 44 -9.08 3.34 -5.28
CA VAL A 44 -9.31 4.38 -4.26
C VAL A 44 -8.55 4.07 -2.96
N ALA A 45 -8.58 2.81 -2.51
CA ALA A 45 -7.82 2.41 -1.33
C ALA A 45 -6.31 2.56 -1.56
N ARG A 46 -5.83 2.26 -2.77
CA ARG A 46 -4.41 2.42 -3.14
C ARG A 46 -3.97 3.90 -3.20
N MET A 47 -4.88 4.83 -3.45
CA MET A 47 -4.62 6.27 -3.35
C MET A 47 -4.64 6.77 -1.91
N LEU A 48 -5.60 6.28 -1.12
CA LEU A 48 -5.78 6.69 0.28
C LEU A 48 -4.66 6.18 1.20
N GLU A 49 -4.23 4.93 1.01
CA GLU A 49 -3.29 4.25 1.91
C GLU A 49 -1.97 5.03 2.08
N PRO A 50 -1.25 5.48 1.01
CA PRO A 50 -0.01 6.21 1.16
C PRO A 50 -0.20 7.59 1.82
N HIS A 51 -1.35 8.23 1.63
CA HIS A 51 -1.66 9.48 2.30
C HIS A 51 -1.79 9.29 3.81
N LEU A 52 -2.54 8.28 4.25
CA LEU A 52 -2.66 7.96 5.68
C LEU A 52 -1.34 7.48 6.28
N ASP A 53 -0.52 6.73 5.53
CA ASP A 53 0.81 6.31 5.98
C ASP A 53 1.73 7.53 6.15
N ALA A 54 1.74 8.47 5.20
CA ALA A 54 2.52 9.70 5.32
C ALA A 54 2.14 10.51 6.57
N LEU A 55 0.84 10.68 6.83
CA LEU A 55 0.37 11.37 8.04
C LEU A 55 0.78 10.62 9.31
N SER A 56 0.75 9.28 9.29
CA SER A 56 1.21 8.46 10.42
C SER A 56 2.71 8.60 10.67
N ILE A 57 3.52 8.64 9.60
CA ILE A 57 4.97 8.85 9.66
C ILE A 57 5.28 10.22 10.30
N LEU A 58 4.64 11.28 9.82
CA LEU A 58 4.83 12.63 10.36
C LEU A 58 4.39 12.74 11.82
N ALA A 59 3.27 12.11 12.17
CA ALA A 59 2.82 12.06 13.56
C ALA A 59 3.76 11.26 14.47
N GLU A 60 4.41 10.21 13.96
CA GLU A 60 5.43 9.43 14.68
C GLU A 60 6.69 10.28 14.89
N ALA A 61 7.18 10.97 13.86
CA ALA A 61 8.30 11.89 13.94
C ALA A 61 8.06 12.96 15.00
N THR A 62 6.89 13.60 15.00
CA THR A 62 6.51 14.62 16.00
C THR A 62 6.51 14.06 17.43
N ARG A 63 5.99 12.83 17.64
CA ARG A 63 5.99 12.18 18.96
C ARG A 63 7.39 11.84 19.46
N GLU A 64 8.34 11.62 18.57
CA GLU A 64 9.75 11.39 18.89
C GLU A 64 10.55 12.70 19.02
N GLY A 65 9.90 13.87 18.93
CA GLY A 65 10.54 15.18 19.06
C GLY A 65 11.32 15.60 17.81
N ILE A 66 11.08 14.94 16.68
CA ILE A 66 11.65 15.32 15.39
C ILE A 66 10.81 16.49 14.86
N ASP A 67 11.43 17.66 14.82
CA ASP A 67 10.81 18.85 14.25
C ASP A 67 10.82 18.74 12.71
N VAL A 68 9.65 18.79 12.11
CA VAL A 68 9.48 18.77 10.66
C VAL A 68 8.78 20.07 10.28
N ASP A 69 9.56 21.05 9.85
CA ASP A 69 9.05 22.36 9.45
C ASP A 69 8.30 22.26 8.12
N LEU A 70 7.01 21.98 8.21
CA LEU A 70 6.13 21.82 7.05
C LEU A 70 4.83 22.59 7.25
N GLU A 71 4.41 23.28 6.21
CA GLU A 71 3.05 23.81 6.14
C GLU A 71 2.02 22.66 6.20
N PRO A 72 0.97 22.79 7.03
CA PRO A 72 -0.04 21.76 7.16
C PRO A 72 -0.87 21.57 5.88
N GLY A 73 -1.39 20.36 5.69
CA GLY A 73 -2.35 20.03 4.61
C GLY A 73 -1.72 19.46 3.35
N GLY A 74 -2.53 19.38 2.29
CA GLY A 74 -2.17 18.79 1.02
C GLY A 74 -2.25 17.26 0.98
N SER A 75 -2.21 16.71 -0.23
CA SER A 75 -2.16 15.28 -0.49
C SER A 75 -0.72 14.77 -0.45
N TRP A 76 -0.52 13.57 0.11
CA TRP A 76 0.80 13.00 0.37
C TRP A 76 0.99 11.64 -0.29
N GLY A 77 2.20 11.40 -0.82
CA GLY A 77 2.71 10.09 -1.19
C GLY A 77 3.85 9.63 -0.29
N VAL A 78 4.22 8.34 -0.40
CA VAL A 78 5.41 7.77 0.23
C VAL A 78 6.23 7.04 -0.84
N PHE A 79 7.41 7.56 -1.17
CA PHE A 79 8.27 7.07 -2.26
C PHE A 79 9.57 6.50 -1.68
N ALA A 80 9.50 5.27 -1.18
CA ALA A 80 10.62 4.60 -0.53
C ALA A 80 11.25 3.47 -1.38
N ALA A 81 10.63 3.10 -2.51
CA ALA A 81 11.15 2.07 -3.40
C ALA A 81 12.46 2.49 -4.07
N GLU A 82 13.34 1.52 -4.29
CA GLU A 82 14.56 1.67 -5.09
C GLU A 82 14.41 0.94 -6.43
N GLY A 83 15.17 1.32 -7.43
CA GLY A 83 15.14 0.71 -8.76
C GLY A 83 16.51 0.73 -9.43
N SER A 84 16.75 -0.26 -10.27
CA SER A 84 18.01 -0.35 -10.99
C SER A 84 18.24 0.87 -11.90
N GLY A 85 19.43 1.45 -11.83
CA GLY A 85 19.81 2.60 -12.65
C GLY A 85 19.18 3.93 -12.23
N MET A 86 18.48 3.99 -11.09
CA MET A 86 17.90 5.22 -10.54
C MET A 86 18.40 5.41 -9.11
N ARG A 87 18.89 6.60 -8.81
CA ARG A 87 19.35 6.99 -7.48
C ARG A 87 18.95 8.42 -7.21
N LEU A 88 18.31 8.67 -6.10
CA LEU A 88 18.02 10.00 -5.58
C LEU A 88 19.00 10.28 -4.44
N GLU A 89 19.77 11.36 -4.55
CA GLU A 89 20.79 11.78 -3.59
C GLU A 89 20.33 13.03 -2.85
N ALA A 90 20.65 13.11 -1.57
CA ALA A 90 20.45 14.30 -0.75
C ALA A 90 21.80 14.97 -0.50
N ARG A 91 21.87 16.28 -0.71
CA ARG A 91 23.06 17.11 -0.47
C ARG A 91 22.74 18.16 0.57
N HIS A 92 23.65 18.37 1.49
CA HIS A 92 23.51 19.37 2.55
C HIS A 92 24.54 20.46 2.37
N HIS A 93 24.09 21.71 2.25
CA HIS A 93 24.96 22.88 2.15
C HIS A 93 24.33 24.07 2.85
N ASP A 94 25.09 24.76 3.68
CA ASP A 94 24.66 25.96 4.45
C ASP A 94 23.33 25.78 5.20
N GLY A 95 23.12 24.61 5.82
CA GLY A 95 21.91 24.30 6.59
C GLY A 95 20.71 23.86 5.73
N VAL A 96 20.82 23.83 4.42
CA VAL A 96 19.75 23.48 3.49
C VAL A 96 20.01 22.11 2.86
N TRP A 97 18.99 21.26 2.84
CA TRP A 97 19.01 20.00 2.09
C TRP A 97 18.40 20.18 0.71
N THR A 98 19.08 19.66 -0.30
CA THR A 98 18.56 19.59 -1.67
C THR A 98 18.64 18.17 -2.19
N LEU A 99 17.68 17.78 -3.05
CA LEU A 99 17.62 16.46 -3.65
C LEU A 99 18.01 16.53 -5.13
N HIS A 100 18.75 15.50 -5.58
CA HIS A 100 19.26 15.39 -6.96
C HIS A 100 19.18 13.95 -7.46
N GLY A 101 18.80 13.76 -8.72
CA GLY A 101 18.75 12.45 -9.36
C GLY A 101 17.36 11.95 -9.64
N SER A 102 17.13 10.64 -9.53
CA SER A 102 15.86 10.04 -9.94
C SER A 102 15.32 9.07 -8.89
N LYS A 103 14.00 9.09 -8.68
CA LYS A 103 13.27 8.17 -7.79
C LYS A 103 12.28 7.35 -8.60
N PRO A 104 12.32 6.01 -8.57
CA PRO A 104 11.37 5.16 -9.27
C PRO A 104 10.07 4.99 -8.46
N TRP A 105 9.02 4.54 -9.14
CA TRP A 105 7.76 4.07 -8.54
C TRP A 105 7.01 5.13 -7.72
N CYS A 106 7.04 6.38 -8.18
CA CYS A 106 6.38 7.50 -7.53
C CYS A 106 4.91 7.57 -7.94
N SER A 107 4.07 6.79 -7.27
CA SER A 107 2.64 6.70 -7.56
C SER A 107 1.96 8.05 -7.42
N LEU A 108 1.23 8.48 -8.46
CA LEU A 108 0.47 9.73 -8.51
C LEU A 108 1.33 11.00 -8.31
N ALA A 109 2.62 10.95 -8.59
CA ALA A 109 3.51 12.11 -8.40
C ALA A 109 3.06 13.35 -9.19
N ALA A 110 2.33 13.18 -10.29
CA ALA A 110 1.77 14.29 -11.09
C ALA A 110 0.54 14.95 -10.44
N ASP A 111 -0.12 14.27 -9.53
CA ASP A 111 -1.41 14.67 -8.95
C ASP A 111 -1.30 15.08 -7.48
N LEU A 112 -0.28 14.57 -6.76
CA LEU A 112 -0.05 14.84 -5.35
C LEU A 112 0.61 16.21 -5.14
N ASP A 113 0.38 16.80 -3.96
CA ASP A 113 1.06 18.02 -3.54
C ASP A 113 2.46 17.73 -3.01
N ARG A 114 2.61 16.67 -2.19
CA ARG A 114 3.84 16.37 -1.45
C ARG A 114 4.14 14.87 -1.41
N ALA A 115 5.39 14.55 -1.14
CA ALA A 115 5.78 13.18 -0.84
C ALA A 115 6.80 13.09 0.29
N LEU A 116 6.71 12.03 1.07
CA LEU A 116 7.84 11.53 1.85
C LEU A 116 8.68 10.65 0.96
N VAL A 117 9.93 11.03 0.74
CA VAL A 117 10.82 10.34 -0.20
C VAL A 117 12.12 9.95 0.47
N THR A 118 12.59 8.71 0.24
CA THR A 118 13.92 8.31 0.71
C THR A 118 14.98 8.71 -0.31
N ALA A 119 16.03 9.39 0.16
CA ALA A 119 17.20 9.75 -0.63
C ALA A 119 18.49 9.31 0.07
N TRP A 120 19.55 9.06 -0.72
CA TRP A 120 20.85 8.67 -0.22
C TRP A 120 21.62 9.89 0.26
N VAL A 121 22.03 9.87 1.52
CA VAL A 121 22.89 10.90 2.13
C VAL A 121 24.37 10.56 2.00
N ASP A 122 24.68 9.29 1.75
CA ASP A 122 25.99 8.75 1.40
C ASP A 122 25.81 7.42 0.64
N ASP A 123 26.89 6.66 0.45
CA ASP A 123 26.85 5.40 -0.31
C ASP A 123 26.07 4.27 0.37
N GLU A 124 25.89 4.33 1.69
CA GLU A 124 25.33 3.26 2.50
C GLU A 124 23.99 3.63 3.16
N ARG A 125 23.74 4.91 3.41
CA ARG A 125 22.63 5.35 4.24
C ARG A 125 21.62 6.19 3.48
N ARG A 126 20.35 5.88 3.70
CA ARG A 126 19.21 6.65 3.22
C ARG A 126 18.54 7.39 4.37
N GLN A 127 18.03 8.56 4.09
CA GLN A 127 17.22 9.37 4.99
C GLN A 127 15.90 9.70 4.34
N LEU A 128 14.87 9.92 5.13
CA LEU A 128 13.55 10.35 4.67
C LEU A 128 13.52 11.87 4.57
N PHE A 129 12.90 12.38 3.53
CA PHE A 129 12.70 13.80 3.29
C PHE A 129 11.26 14.07 2.90
N ALA A 130 10.71 15.19 3.36
CA ALA A 130 9.50 15.74 2.79
C ALA A 130 9.85 16.64 1.61
N LEU A 131 9.20 16.38 0.48
CA LEU A 131 9.43 17.03 -0.80
C LEU A 131 8.13 17.63 -1.32
N ASP A 132 8.15 18.89 -1.73
CA ASP A 132 7.08 19.52 -2.50
C ASP A 132 7.15 19.02 -3.96
N LEU A 133 6.12 18.34 -4.41
CA LEU A 133 6.05 17.84 -5.79
C LEU A 133 5.68 18.92 -6.81
N ARG A 134 5.26 20.10 -6.35
CA ARG A 134 4.96 21.27 -7.17
C ARG A 134 6.20 22.15 -7.42
N ASP A 135 7.32 21.85 -6.75
CA ASP A 135 8.60 22.54 -6.99
C ASP A 135 9.02 22.37 -8.45
N PRO A 136 9.34 23.44 -9.19
CA PRO A 136 9.77 23.36 -10.59
C PRO A 136 11.04 22.53 -10.84
N ALA A 137 11.83 22.28 -9.79
CA ALA A 137 12.99 21.36 -9.85
C ALA A 137 12.59 19.88 -9.78
N VAL A 138 11.29 19.57 -9.58
CA VAL A 138 10.74 18.22 -9.62
C VAL A 138 10.00 17.99 -10.95
N ARG A 139 10.40 16.97 -11.67
CA ARG A 139 9.77 16.62 -12.94
C ARG A 139 9.32 15.16 -12.94
N VAL A 140 8.03 14.94 -13.13
CA VAL A 140 7.50 13.60 -13.36
C VAL A 140 7.85 13.15 -14.78
N ARG A 141 8.49 11.97 -14.91
CA ARG A 141 8.79 11.42 -16.23
C ARG A 141 7.50 10.97 -16.91
N THR A 142 7.29 11.46 -18.12
CA THR A 142 6.26 10.89 -18.99
C THR A 142 6.77 9.59 -19.59
N GLY A 143 5.93 8.58 -19.62
CA GLY A 143 6.29 7.26 -20.17
C GLY A 143 5.07 6.36 -20.29
N PRO A 144 5.20 5.19 -20.92
CA PRO A 144 4.09 4.29 -21.05
C PRO A 144 3.68 3.72 -19.70
N TRP A 145 2.39 3.78 -19.40
CA TRP A 145 1.75 3.08 -18.31
C TRP A 145 0.70 2.13 -18.89
N HIS A 146 1.10 0.88 -19.12
CA HIS A 146 0.28 -0.12 -19.81
C HIS A 146 -0.47 -1.05 -18.84
N ALA A 147 -0.46 -0.75 -17.55
CA ALA A 147 -1.16 -1.55 -16.55
C ALA A 147 -2.67 -1.59 -16.83
N ARG A 148 -3.26 -2.79 -16.79
CA ARG A 148 -4.71 -2.98 -16.89
C ARG A 148 -5.37 -2.89 -15.52
N GLY A 149 -4.65 -3.21 -14.46
CA GLY A 149 -5.06 -2.94 -13.09
C GLY A 149 -4.38 -1.68 -12.58
N LEU A 150 -5.02 -0.98 -11.63
CA LEU A 150 -4.57 0.29 -11.10
C LEU A 150 -4.24 1.31 -12.21
N GLU A 151 -5.03 1.31 -13.28
CA GLU A 151 -4.77 2.06 -14.51
C GLU A 151 -4.54 3.55 -14.21
N ARG A 152 -5.29 4.11 -13.27
CA ARG A 152 -5.21 5.52 -12.89
C ARG A 152 -4.19 5.83 -11.80
N VAL A 153 -3.58 4.80 -11.20
CA VAL A 153 -2.53 4.97 -10.19
C VAL A 153 -1.17 4.92 -10.89
N VAL A 154 -0.92 5.87 -11.78
CA VAL A 154 0.33 5.95 -12.53
C VAL A 154 1.50 6.08 -11.57
N SER A 155 2.45 5.14 -11.66
CA SER A 155 3.64 5.08 -10.79
C SER A 155 4.90 5.39 -11.59
N ALA A 156 4.95 6.61 -12.12
CA ALA A 156 6.07 7.10 -12.91
C ALA A 156 7.29 7.45 -12.04
N PRO A 157 8.52 7.38 -12.59
CA PRO A 157 9.67 7.97 -11.93
C PRO A 157 9.58 9.51 -11.88
N ILE A 158 10.23 10.09 -10.87
CA ILE A 158 10.52 11.53 -10.84
C ILE A 158 12.00 11.79 -11.02
N ASP A 159 12.33 12.89 -11.68
CA ASP A 159 13.65 13.50 -11.72
C ASP A 159 13.64 14.75 -10.85
N VAL A 160 14.66 14.92 -10.04
CA VAL A 160 14.82 16.06 -9.13
C VAL A 160 16.17 16.70 -9.39
N ASP A 161 16.18 18.02 -9.57
CA ASP A 161 17.40 18.79 -9.85
C ASP A 161 17.52 19.98 -8.91
N GLY A 162 17.90 19.70 -7.66
CA GLY A 162 18.15 20.69 -6.64
C GLY A 162 16.92 21.17 -5.86
N ALA A 163 15.80 20.43 -5.88
CA ALA A 163 14.66 20.77 -5.06
C ALA A 163 15.00 20.79 -3.56
N VAL A 164 14.56 21.83 -2.85
CA VAL A 164 14.72 21.90 -1.41
C VAL A 164 13.81 20.87 -0.72
N ALA A 165 14.34 20.18 0.27
CA ALA A 165 13.60 19.16 1.00
C ALA A 165 13.86 19.24 2.50
N VAL A 166 12.83 18.89 3.29
CA VAL A 166 12.90 18.91 4.75
C VAL A 166 13.23 17.51 5.26
N PRO A 167 14.32 17.31 6.03
CA PRO A 167 14.67 16.00 6.56
C PRO A 167 13.64 15.54 7.60
N VAL A 168 13.31 14.24 7.57
CA VAL A 168 12.42 13.61 8.54
C VAL A 168 13.19 12.49 9.25
N GLY A 169 13.61 12.75 10.46
CA GLY A 169 14.46 11.84 11.24
C GLY A 169 15.89 11.73 10.72
N GLU A 170 16.68 10.95 11.43
CA GLU A 170 18.08 10.66 11.10
C GLU A 170 18.21 9.60 9.97
N PRO A 171 19.39 9.49 9.34
CA PRO A 171 19.64 8.42 8.37
C PRO A 171 19.27 7.04 8.91
N GLY A 172 18.43 6.32 8.17
CA GLY A 172 17.90 5.01 8.52
C GLY A 172 16.72 5.00 9.51
N TRP A 173 16.32 6.13 10.08
CA TRP A 173 15.17 6.22 10.99
C TRP A 173 13.91 5.63 10.36
N TYR A 174 13.59 5.98 9.13
CA TYR A 174 12.40 5.52 8.43
C TYR A 174 12.22 4.00 8.44
N LEU A 175 13.31 3.23 8.25
CA LEU A 175 13.25 1.77 8.20
C LEU A 175 13.25 1.11 9.59
N ARG A 176 13.72 1.85 10.63
CA ARG A 176 13.82 1.33 12.01
C ARG A 176 12.64 1.73 12.88
N ARG A 177 11.85 2.74 12.48
CA ARG A 177 10.68 3.17 13.24
C ARG A 177 9.66 2.02 13.36
N PRO A 178 8.96 1.86 14.49
CA PRO A 178 7.91 0.85 14.66
C PRO A 178 6.82 0.94 13.57
N GLY A 179 6.38 2.15 13.23
CA GLY A 179 5.37 2.40 12.22
C GLY A 179 5.68 1.88 10.81
N PHE A 180 6.96 1.55 10.49
CA PHE A 180 7.31 0.94 9.21
C PHE A 180 6.63 -0.44 9.00
N ALA A 181 6.61 -1.26 10.05
CA ALA A 181 5.90 -2.53 10.05
C ALA A 181 4.38 -2.34 9.93
N HIS A 182 3.85 -1.31 10.59
CA HIS A 182 2.42 -1.00 10.63
C HIS A 182 1.88 -0.60 9.24
N GLY A 183 2.56 0.31 8.53
CA GLY A 183 2.20 0.73 7.17
C GLY A 183 2.19 -0.45 6.20
N GLY A 184 3.20 -1.33 6.30
CA GLY A 184 3.26 -2.54 5.49
C GLY A 184 2.03 -3.45 5.65
N VAL A 185 1.46 -3.59 6.85
CA VAL A 185 0.23 -4.38 7.08
C VAL A 185 -1.01 -3.63 6.61
N GLY A 186 -1.01 -2.28 6.63
CA GLY A 186 -2.07 -1.45 6.06
C GLY A 186 -2.31 -1.75 4.57
N VAL A 187 -1.23 -1.93 3.80
CA VAL A 187 -1.31 -2.40 2.40
C VAL A 187 -2.00 -3.77 2.30
N ALA A 188 -1.67 -4.72 3.19
CA ALA A 188 -2.30 -6.04 3.20
C ALA A 188 -3.81 -5.97 3.55
N ALA A 189 -4.21 -5.03 4.40
CA ALA A 189 -5.63 -4.79 4.67
C ALA A 189 -6.39 -4.33 3.41
N CYS A 190 -5.76 -3.53 2.54
CA CYS A 190 -6.34 -3.19 1.23
C CYS A 190 -6.51 -4.43 0.35
N TRP A 191 -5.51 -5.33 0.30
CA TRP A 191 -5.63 -6.57 -0.49
C TRP A 191 -6.77 -7.44 0.00
N TRP A 192 -6.84 -7.66 1.32
CA TRP A 192 -7.92 -8.45 1.92
C TRP A 192 -9.30 -7.87 1.63
N GLY A 193 -9.49 -6.56 1.85
CA GLY A 193 -10.73 -5.87 1.56
C GLY A 193 -11.13 -5.98 0.09
N GLY A 194 -10.16 -5.77 -0.82
CA GLY A 194 -10.37 -5.88 -2.26
C GLY A 194 -10.82 -7.27 -2.72
N ALA A 195 -10.47 -8.33 -2.00
CA ALA A 195 -10.87 -9.70 -2.32
C ALA A 195 -12.28 -10.08 -1.85
N LEU A 196 -12.88 -9.33 -0.90
CA LEU A 196 -14.21 -9.65 -0.36
C LEU A 196 -15.31 -9.76 -1.41
N PRO A 197 -15.43 -8.85 -2.38
CA PRO A 197 -16.45 -8.98 -3.43
C PRO A 197 -16.27 -10.20 -4.33
N LEU A 198 -15.05 -10.71 -4.51
CA LEU A 198 -14.82 -11.95 -5.25
C LEU A 198 -15.38 -13.16 -4.49
N ARG A 199 -15.19 -13.21 -3.16
CA ARG A 199 -15.82 -14.20 -2.29
C ARG A 199 -17.35 -14.08 -2.33
N ASP A 200 -17.89 -12.85 -2.37
CA ASP A 200 -19.34 -12.64 -2.46
C ASP A 200 -19.91 -13.15 -3.79
N ALA A 201 -19.21 -12.94 -4.92
CA ALA A 201 -19.57 -13.51 -6.21
C ALA A 201 -19.56 -15.05 -6.18
N LEU A 202 -18.57 -15.68 -5.52
CA LEU A 202 -18.55 -17.13 -5.30
C LEU A 202 -19.75 -17.58 -4.45
N ARG A 203 -20.14 -16.82 -3.44
CA ARG A 203 -21.30 -17.13 -2.59
C ARG A 203 -22.61 -17.08 -3.40
N GLU A 204 -22.76 -16.08 -4.26
CA GLU A 204 -23.91 -15.97 -5.14
C GLU A 204 -23.98 -17.13 -6.13
N ALA A 205 -22.85 -17.50 -6.74
CA ALA A 205 -22.77 -18.66 -7.62
C ALA A 205 -23.14 -19.97 -6.91
N ALA A 206 -22.61 -20.16 -5.69
CA ALA A 206 -22.88 -21.38 -4.87
C ALA A 206 -24.30 -21.43 -4.30
N ALA A 207 -25.04 -20.32 -4.30
CA ALA A 207 -26.43 -20.22 -3.88
C ALA A 207 -27.44 -20.27 -5.06
N SER A 208 -26.95 -20.25 -6.31
CA SER A 208 -27.81 -20.25 -7.49
C SER A 208 -28.45 -21.62 -7.75
N ASP A 209 -29.53 -21.64 -8.54
CA ASP A 209 -30.19 -22.89 -8.98
C ASP A 209 -29.27 -23.80 -9.84
N ARG A 210 -28.16 -23.25 -10.35
CA ARG A 210 -27.14 -23.99 -11.12
C ARG A 210 -25.98 -24.48 -10.26
N ALA A 211 -26.01 -24.18 -8.94
CA ALA A 211 -24.95 -24.55 -8.03
C ALA A 211 -24.80 -26.07 -7.90
N ASP A 212 -23.57 -26.51 -8.03
CA ASP A 212 -23.20 -27.89 -7.78
C ASP A 212 -22.29 -28.03 -6.54
N GLN A 213 -21.80 -29.24 -6.31
CA GLN A 213 -20.88 -29.50 -5.21
C GLN A 213 -19.56 -28.73 -5.38
N LEU A 214 -19.07 -28.51 -6.61
CA LEU A 214 -17.81 -27.84 -6.89
C LEU A 214 -17.90 -26.35 -6.60
N SER A 215 -19.01 -25.70 -6.94
CA SER A 215 -19.27 -24.29 -6.60
C SER A 215 -19.10 -24.04 -5.09
N ARG A 216 -19.59 -24.97 -4.26
CA ARG A 216 -19.47 -24.89 -2.80
C ARG A 216 -18.04 -25.13 -2.31
N VAL A 217 -17.27 -26.00 -2.98
CA VAL A 217 -15.84 -26.22 -2.66
C VAL A 217 -15.04 -24.95 -2.92
N HIS A 218 -15.22 -24.29 -4.06
CA HIS A 218 -14.53 -23.03 -4.39
C HIS A 218 -14.86 -21.92 -3.38
N LEU A 219 -16.14 -21.76 -3.05
CA LEU A 219 -16.55 -20.81 -2.01
C LEU A 219 -15.88 -21.11 -0.65
N ALA A 220 -15.90 -22.36 -0.20
CA ALA A 220 -15.35 -22.75 1.09
C ALA A 220 -13.84 -22.48 1.19
N ARG A 221 -13.08 -22.72 0.12
CA ARG A 221 -11.63 -22.46 0.07
C ARG A 221 -11.33 -20.96 0.16
N ALA A 222 -12.01 -20.14 -0.65
CA ALA A 222 -11.84 -18.68 -0.62
C ALA A 222 -12.27 -18.09 0.72
N ASP A 223 -13.43 -18.47 1.24
CA ASP A 223 -13.95 -17.97 2.52
C ASP A 223 -13.03 -18.34 3.69
N THR A 224 -12.57 -19.59 3.76
CA THR A 224 -11.65 -20.06 4.81
C THR A 224 -10.33 -19.29 4.77
N ALA A 225 -9.74 -19.10 3.58
CA ALA A 225 -8.50 -18.35 3.43
C ALA A 225 -8.65 -16.89 3.90
N LEU A 226 -9.72 -16.21 3.47
CA LEU A 226 -10.00 -14.83 3.89
C LEU A 226 -10.35 -14.71 5.37
N TRP A 227 -11.01 -15.73 5.96
CA TRP A 227 -11.29 -15.77 7.39
C TRP A 227 -10.00 -15.87 8.23
N VAL A 228 -9.05 -16.72 7.83
CA VAL A 228 -7.73 -16.82 8.45
C VAL A 228 -6.99 -15.48 8.34
N ALA A 229 -6.94 -14.90 7.15
CA ALA A 229 -6.30 -13.60 6.91
C ALA A 229 -6.88 -12.48 7.80
N ARG A 230 -8.22 -12.42 7.93
CA ARG A 230 -8.89 -11.48 8.84
C ARG A 230 -8.47 -11.67 10.29
N THR A 231 -8.39 -12.93 10.73
CA THR A 231 -8.01 -13.26 12.11
C THR A 231 -6.59 -12.78 12.40
N VAL A 232 -5.66 -13.03 11.47
CA VAL A 232 -4.27 -12.58 11.56
C VAL A 232 -4.16 -11.05 11.56
N LEU A 233 -4.90 -10.35 10.69
CA LEU A 233 -4.93 -8.89 10.67
C LEU A 233 -5.40 -8.31 12.01
N ARG A 234 -6.49 -8.85 12.58
CA ARG A 234 -7.04 -8.39 13.87
C ARG A 234 -6.08 -8.63 15.04
N GLU A 235 -5.48 -9.81 15.09
CA GLU A 235 -4.48 -10.14 16.12
C GLU A 235 -3.25 -9.22 15.99
N THR A 236 -2.76 -9.03 14.77
CA THR A 236 -1.62 -8.14 14.52
C THR A 236 -1.91 -6.70 14.95
N ALA A 237 -3.11 -6.17 14.63
CA ALA A 237 -3.52 -4.84 15.08
C ALA A 237 -3.57 -4.71 16.60
N ALA A 238 -4.06 -5.74 17.30
CA ALA A 238 -4.13 -5.74 18.76
C ALA A 238 -2.72 -5.74 19.39
N VAL A 239 -1.81 -6.55 18.88
CA VAL A 239 -0.43 -6.63 19.39
C VAL A 239 0.33 -5.31 19.17
N PHE A 240 0.26 -4.74 17.97
CA PHE A 240 0.91 -3.44 17.67
C PHE A 240 0.31 -2.31 18.49
N GLY A 241 -1.01 -2.30 18.70
CA GLY A 241 -1.70 -1.31 19.53
C GLY A 241 -1.36 -1.39 21.04
N ALA A 242 -0.84 -2.50 21.51
CA ALA A 242 -0.43 -2.70 22.91
C ALA A 242 1.02 -2.27 23.22
N GLY A 243 1.73 -1.67 22.26
CA GLY A 243 3.08 -1.12 22.46
C GLY A 243 4.22 -1.99 21.91
N GLY A 244 3.88 -2.94 21.07
CA GLY A 244 4.82 -3.66 20.22
C GLY A 244 5.78 -4.63 20.92
N SER A 245 6.55 -5.33 20.10
CA SER A 245 7.62 -6.21 20.55
C SER A 245 8.80 -6.15 19.58
N ALA A 246 9.98 -6.60 19.99
CA ALA A 246 11.18 -6.72 19.15
C ALA A 246 10.96 -7.55 17.86
N SER A 247 9.82 -8.24 17.73
CA SER A 247 9.46 -9.10 16.59
C SER A 247 8.39 -8.48 15.66
N GLU A 248 8.10 -7.18 15.76
CA GLU A 248 7.05 -6.54 14.92
C GLU A 248 7.30 -6.71 13.43
N GLY A 249 8.52 -6.56 12.96
CA GLY A 249 8.88 -6.75 11.56
C GLY A 249 8.59 -8.17 11.07
N LEU A 250 8.93 -9.19 11.84
CA LEU A 250 8.65 -10.59 11.52
C LEU A 250 7.14 -10.86 11.53
N ARG A 251 6.40 -10.34 12.53
CA ARG A 251 4.93 -10.45 12.61
C ARG A 251 4.26 -9.79 11.41
N ALA A 252 4.67 -8.58 11.06
CA ALA A 252 4.16 -7.87 9.89
C ALA A 252 4.39 -8.67 8.60
N THR A 253 5.59 -9.22 8.42
CA THR A 253 5.92 -10.01 7.22
C THR A 253 5.07 -11.29 7.16
N ARG A 254 4.90 -12.00 8.27
CA ARG A 254 4.00 -13.17 8.36
C ARG A 254 2.56 -12.80 8.03
N ALA A 255 2.04 -11.70 8.62
CA ALA A 255 0.68 -11.24 8.36
C ALA A 255 0.47 -10.91 6.88
N ARG A 256 1.40 -10.18 6.27
CA ARG A 256 1.36 -9.87 4.82
C ARG A 256 1.37 -11.11 3.96
N THR A 257 2.19 -12.10 4.29
CA THR A 257 2.27 -13.38 3.54
C THR A 257 0.94 -14.13 3.60
N VAL A 258 0.37 -14.30 4.80
CA VAL A 258 -0.94 -14.97 4.97
C VAL A 258 -2.04 -14.26 4.18
N VAL A 259 -2.05 -12.93 4.20
CA VAL A 259 -3.06 -12.15 3.46
C VAL A 259 -2.86 -12.28 1.95
N ALA A 260 -1.62 -12.18 1.47
CA ALA A 260 -1.32 -12.31 0.04
C ALA A 260 -1.74 -13.68 -0.51
N GLU A 261 -1.39 -14.77 0.19
CA GLU A 261 -1.79 -16.13 -0.16
C GLU A 261 -3.32 -16.32 -0.14
N ALA A 262 -4.01 -15.73 0.83
CA ALA A 262 -5.47 -15.77 0.90
C ALA A 262 -6.13 -15.07 -0.29
N VAL A 263 -5.59 -13.94 -0.71
CA VAL A 263 -6.11 -13.18 -1.86
C VAL A 263 -5.78 -13.89 -3.18
N GLU A 264 -4.57 -14.44 -3.34
CA GLU A 264 -4.23 -15.26 -4.51
C GLU A 264 -5.12 -16.51 -4.61
N THR A 265 -5.37 -17.18 -3.49
CA THR A 265 -6.34 -18.29 -3.42
C THR A 265 -7.73 -17.83 -3.87
N THR A 266 -8.21 -16.70 -3.36
CA THR A 266 -9.54 -16.17 -3.71
C THR A 266 -9.64 -15.83 -5.20
N LEU A 267 -8.62 -15.21 -5.79
CA LEU A 267 -8.55 -14.93 -7.22
C LEU A 267 -8.61 -16.21 -8.05
N ALA A 268 -7.84 -17.24 -7.67
CA ALA A 268 -7.83 -18.52 -8.37
C ALA A 268 -9.18 -19.26 -8.27
N GLU A 269 -9.76 -19.34 -7.07
CA GLU A 269 -11.05 -19.99 -6.85
C GLU A 269 -12.18 -19.26 -7.59
N ALA A 270 -12.16 -17.92 -7.63
CA ALA A 270 -13.12 -17.13 -8.41
C ALA A 270 -12.99 -17.40 -9.91
N ALA A 271 -11.77 -17.43 -10.44
CA ALA A 271 -11.53 -17.74 -11.85
C ALA A 271 -12.02 -19.15 -12.24
N HIS A 272 -11.77 -20.15 -11.39
CA HIS A 272 -12.20 -21.54 -11.65
C HIS A 272 -13.72 -21.71 -11.57
N ALA A 273 -14.38 -21.09 -10.58
CA ALA A 273 -15.80 -21.27 -10.37
C ALA A 273 -16.68 -20.45 -11.30
N LEU A 274 -16.28 -19.20 -11.59
CA LEU A 274 -17.10 -18.25 -12.35
C LEU A 274 -16.77 -18.27 -13.86
N GLY A 275 -15.62 -18.81 -14.23
CA GLY A 275 -15.16 -18.85 -15.62
C GLY A 275 -14.90 -17.46 -16.21
N PRO A 276 -14.92 -17.33 -17.56
CA PRO A 276 -14.53 -16.07 -18.21
C PRO A 276 -15.62 -15.00 -18.21
N LEU A 277 -16.88 -15.36 -17.96
CA LEU A 277 -18.00 -14.43 -18.13
C LEU A 277 -17.89 -13.14 -17.30
N PRO A 278 -17.59 -13.17 -15.99
CA PRO A 278 -17.44 -11.94 -15.22
C PRO A 278 -16.28 -11.06 -15.68
N LEU A 279 -15.24 -11.65 -16.27
CA LEU A 279 -14.09 -10.90 -16.78
C LEU A 279 -14.38 -10.14 -18.08
N VAL A 280 -15.48 -10.43 -18.76
CA VAL A 280 -15.84 -9.81 -20.06
C VAL A 280 -17.18 -9.07 -20.02
N ALA A 281 -18.02 -9.34 -19.03
CA ALA A 281 -19.39 -8.81 -18.96
C ALA A 281 -19.68 -8.00 -17.68
N ASP A 282 -18.79 -8.04 -16.69
CA ASP A 282 -18.88 -7.26 -15.44
C ASP A 282 -17.61 -6.42 -15.30
N GLU A 283 -17.73 -5.14 -15.58
CA GLU A 283 -16.60 -4.20 -15.55
C GLU A 283 -16.00 -4.07 -14.17
N ALA A 284 -16.82 -4.04 -13.10
CA ALA A 284 -16.35 -3.91 -11.73
C ALA A 284 -15.58 -5.15 -11.27
N HIS A 285 -16.04 -6.36 -11.67
CA HIS A 285 -15.33 -7.60 -11.39
C HIS A 285 -14.00 -7.68 -12.16
N ALA A 286 -14.02 -7.38 -13.46
CA ALA A 286 -12.83 -7.43 -14.31
C ALA A 286 -11.75 -6.46 -13.84
N ARG A 287 -12.12 -5.22 -13.52
CA ARG A 287 -11.22 -4.19 -12.99
C ARG A 287 -10.63 -4.63 -11.63
N ARG A 288 -11.46 -5.11 -10.71
CA ARG A 288 -11.03 -5.60 -9.40
C ARG A 288 -9.98 -6.71 -9.49
N VAL A 289 -10.21 -7.68 -10.37
CA VAL A 289 -9.24 -8.76 -10.62
C VAL A 289 -7.92 -8.18 -11.12
N ALA A 290 -7.96 -7.29 -12.10
CA ALA A 290 -6.76 -6.66 -12.64
C ALA A 290 -6.03 -5.81 -11.60
N ASP A 291 -6.76 -5.01 -10.80
CA ASP A 291 -6.21 -4.17 -9.73
C ASP A 291 -5.50 -5.01 -8.67
N LEU A 292 -6.14 -6.07 -8.19
CA LEU A 292 -5.55 -6.96 -7.19
C LEU A 292 -4.30 -7.67 -7.72
N GLN A 293 -4.29 -8.12 -8.98
CA GLN A 293 -3.13 -8.76 -9.59
C GLN A 293 -1.90 -7.86 -9.60
N ILE A 294 -2.06 -6.56 -9.85
CA ILE A 294 -0.97 -5.57 -9.79
C ILE A 294 -0.62 -5.24 -8.35
N TYR A 295 -1.63 -4.97 -7.50
CA TYR A 295 -1.39 -4.52 -6.14
C TYR A 295 -0.67 -5.56 -5.28
N LEU A 296 -1.00 -6.85 -5.46
CA LEU A 296 -0.32 -7.96 -4.79
C LEU A 296 1.18 -8.05 -5.12
N ARG A 297 1.65 -7.49 -6.24
CA ARG A 297 3.10 -7.50 -6.58
C ARG A 297 3.94 -6.60 -5.66
N GLN A 298 3.33 -5.87 -4.73
CA GLN A 298 4.03 -5.23 -3.61
C GLN A 298 4.41 -6.23 -2.49
N HIS A 299 3.90 -7.45 -2.53
CA HIS A 299 4.41 -8.57 -1.74
C HIS A 299 5.59 -9.21 -2.46
N HIS A 300 6.72 -9.36 -1.76
CA HIS A 300 7.94 -9.88 -2.36
C HIS A 300 8.05 -11.42 -2.32
N GLY A 301 6.95 -12.12 -1.97
CA GLY A 301 6.80 -13.57 -2.05
C GLY A 301 7.98 -14.32 -1.44
N GLU A 302 8.79 -14.95 -2.29
CA GLU A 302 9.91 -15.80 -1.89
C GLU A 302 11.01 -15.06 -1.12
N ARG A 303 11.23 -13.76 -1.36
CA ARG A 303 12.18 -12.95 -0.61
C ARG A 303 11.71 -12.74 0.83
N ASP A 304 10.42 -12.47 1.01
CA ASP A 304 9.82 -12.33 2.33
C ASP A 304 9.80 -13.68 3.06
N ALA A 305 9.51 -14.78 2.37
CA ALA A 305 9.58 -16.13 2.93
C ALA A 305 11.00 -16.51 3.36
N ALA A 306 12.02 -16.19 2.54
CA ALA A 306 13.42 -16.42 2.87
C ALA A 306 13.84 -15.61 4.10
N ARG A 307 13.38 -14.36 4.24
CA ARG A 307 13.64 -13.53 5.42
C ARG A 307 12.99 -14.11 6.66
N ILE A 308 11.71 -14.50 6.60
CA ILE A 308 11.02 -15.19 7.70
C ILE A 308 11.80 -16.43 8.14
N GLY A 309 12.23 -17.26 7.19
CA GLY A 309 13.01 -18.47 7.48
C GLY A 309 14.34 -18.17 8.16
N GLY A 310 15.04 -17.11 7.72
CA GLY A 310 16.29 -16.65 8.34
C GLY A 310 16.07 -16.16 9.76
N ASP A 311 15.06 -15.35 10.00
CA ASP A 311 14.71 -14.85 11.34
C ASP A 311 14.40 -16.00 12.32
N ILE A 312 13.61 -16.98 11.86
CA ILE A 312 13.27 -18.16 12.67
C ILE A 312 14.51 -19.01 12.96
N ALA A 313 15.37 -19.22 11.97
CA ALA A 313 16.59 -20.03 12.14
C ALA A 313 17.57 -19.41 13.15
N THR A 314 17.55 -18.10 13.34
CA THR A 314 18.37 -17.38 14.33
C THR A 314 17.69 -17.22 15.68
N GLY A 315 16.52 -17.85 15.89
CA GLY A 315 15.79 -17.82 17.15
C GLY A 315 14.87 -16.61 17.33
N ALA A 316 14.68 -15.78 16.33
CA ALA A 316 13.68 -14.73 16.38
C ALA A 316 12.27 -15.33 16.29
N GLY A 317 11.34 -14.83 17.10
CA GLY A 317 9.91 -15.15 16.97
C GLY A 317 9.53 -16.56 17.39
N THR A 318 9.96 -16.99 18.58
CA THR A 318 9.33 -18.11 19.29
C THR A 318 7.86 -17.84 19.54
N TRP A 319 7.02 -18.87 19.42
CA TRP A 319 5.58 -18.82 19.69
C TRP A 319 5.30 -18.45 21.14
#